data_5c9e5fabc1d4cd0fe3fee1cbfca41301
#
_entry.id   5c9e5fabc1d4cd0fe3fee1cbfca41301
#
_cell.length_a   1.000
_cell.length_b   1.000
_cell.length_c   1.000
_cell.angle_alpha   90.00
_cell.angle_beta   90.00
_cell.angle_gamma   90.00
#
_symmetry.space_group_name_H-M   'P 1'
#
loop_
_entity.id
_entity.type
_entity.pdbx_description
1 polymer ?
#
loop_
_entity_poly.entity_id
_entity_poly.type
_entity_poly.pdbx_seq_one_letter_code
_entity_poly.pdbx_strand_id
1 'polypeptide(L)'
;MNWQQLISNKRLGQEGKHPERNDDRSEFKRDYDRLIFSAPFRRLQNKTQVFPLPGSVFVHNRLTHSLEVASVGMSLGNDVARALIALHPELANTLFEEIGTIVSAACLAHDMGNPPFGHSGEKAIQTFFSEGPGLALKDKLSANFWTDLTHFEGNANAFRLLTHRFNGRRAGGFVMTYSMLASIVKYPFESGAAGKKAKFGFFASEADTYCKIADELGIIRQSTPSEPLRFARHPLVYLVEAADDICYEVMDIEDSHKLKILSLEETEDLLLGFFDEVGKQRIRNRINEEGVTDVHEKVVYMRACVISLLERKCVEAFVANEQKLLDGTLEGCLIDHISHLEREAYHRCEKVSRQKIYNSKPVLDVELSGYNIMETLLTALVEAAVEPQRYYSRQLIQRFSSQYDINSANLETRIQAVIDYISGMTDLFALDVYQKIKGISLPIV
;
A
#
# COMPACT_ATOMS: atom_id res chain seq x y z
N MET A 1 -24.09 -5.45 2.47
CA MET A 1 -23.77 -4.06 2.11
C MET A 1 -24.57 -3.66 0.88
N ASN A 2 -24.67 -2.37 0.56
CA ASN A 2 -25.31 -1.91 -0.69
C ASN A 2 -24.48 -0.78 -1.32
N TRP A 3 -24.50 -0.69 -2.65
CA TRP A 3 -23.67 0.24 -3.39
C TRP A 3 -23.94 1.71 -3.10
N GLN A 4 -25.19 2.10 -2.90
CA GLN A 4 -25.56 3.50 -2.65
C GLN A 4 -25.00 4.03 -1.32
N GLN A 5 -24.90 3.17 -0.30
CA GLN A 5 -24.32 3.53 0.99
C GLN A 5 -22.80 3.43 0.99
N LEU A 6 -22.23 2.44 0.29
CA LEU A 6 -20.78 2.25 0.19
C LEU A 6 -20.07 3.41 -0.51
N ILE A 7 -20.75 4.11 -1.43
CA ILE A 7 -20.15 5.21 -2.18
C ILE A 7 -20.62 6.55 -1.58
N SER A 8 -19.76 7.11 -0.74
CA SER A 8 -20.03 8.36 0.01
C SER A 8 -18.95 9.40 -0.23
N ASN A 9 -19.34 10.60 -0.52
CA ASN A 9 -18.45 11.76 -0.66
C ASN A 9 -18.23 12.53 0.66
N LYS A 10 -18.76 12.02 1.79
CA LYS A 10 -18.45 12.56 3.13
C LYS A 10 -16.96 12.49 3.42
N ARG A 11 -16.45 13.53 4.07
CA ARG A 11 -15.03 13.67 4.39
C ARG A 11 -14.76 13.58 5.87
N LEU A 12 -13.74 12.82 6.24
CA LEU A 12 -13.26 12.73 7.62
C LEU A 12 -12.84 14.12 8.14
N GLY A 13 -13.38 14.52 9.29
CA GLY A 13 -13.11 15.82 9.93
C GLY A 13 -13.85 17.02 9.31
N GLN A 14 -14.74 16.77 8.35
CA GLN A 14 -15.61 17.82 7.76
C GLN A 14 -17.09 17.41 7.78
N GLU A 15 -17.48 16.53 8.67
CA GLU A 15 -18.86 16.07 8.82
C GLU A 15 -19.79 17.26 9.15
N GLY A 16 -20.89 17.37 8.43
CA GLY A 16 -21.84 18.47 8.56
C GLY A 16 -21.38 19.81 7.97
N LYS A 17 -20.21 19.84 7.30
CA LYS A 17 -19.76 21.03 6.57
C LYS A 17 -19.99 20.82 5.07
N HIS A 18 -20.69 21.76 4.45
CA HIS A 18 -20.87 21.83 3.00
C HIS A 18 -20.08 23.03 2.47
N PRO A 19 -18.76 22.89 2.26
CA PRO A 19 -17.96 24.00 1.75
C PRO A 19 -18.45 24.37 0.35
N GLU A 20 -18.63 25.66 0.11
CA GLU A 20 -18.87 26.15 -1.25
C GLU A 20 -17.74 25.73 -2.15
N ARG A 21 -18.08 25.20 -3.33
CA ARG A 21 -17.14 24.77 -4.36
C ARG A 21 -17.26 25.72 -5.56
N ASN A 22 -16.13 26.22 -5.99
CA ASN A 22 -16.07 27.16 -7.12
C ASN A 22 -15.55 26.48 -8.40
N ASP A 23 -15.51 25.12 -8.43
CA ASP A 23 -15.06 24.33 -9.57
C ASP A 23 -15.83 23.01 -9.66
N ASP A 24 -15.84 22.39 -10.83
CA ASP A 24 -16.60 21.20 -11.19
C ASP A 24 -15.91 19.88 -10.77
N ARG A 25 -14.79 19.93 -10.02
CA ARG A 25 -14.13 18.71 -9.57
C ARG A 25 -14.96 17.98 -8.53
N SER A 26 -15.14 16.68 -8.74
CA SER A 26 -15.77 15.83 -7.74
C SER A 26 -14.95 15.74 -6.44
N GLU A 27 -15.59 15.31 -5.35
CA GLU A 27 -14.89 15.11 -4.08
C GLU A 27 -13.83 13.99 -4.19
N PHE A 28 -14.06 12.97 -5.00
CA PHE A 28 -13.09 11.89 -5.23
C PHE A 28 -11.88 12.34 -6.06
N LYS A 29 -12.10 13.20 -7.08
CA LYS A 29 -10.99 13.83 -7.82
C LYS A 29 -10.14 14.71 -6.90
N ARG A 30 -10.77 15.39 -5.93
CA ARG A 30 -10.04 16.15 -4.90
C ARG A 30 -9.20 15.25 -3.99
N ASP A 31 -9.62 14.01 -3.72
CA ASP A 31 -8.82 13.05 -2.98
C ASP A 31 -7.55 12.69 -3.75
N TYR A 32 -7.70 12.36 -5.02
CA TYR A 32 -6.58 12.08 -5.91
C TYR A 32 -5.57 13.26 -5.93
N ASP A 33 -6.08 14.49 -6.13
CA ASP A 33 -5.23 15.69 -6.17
C ASP A 33 -4.49 15.91 -4.84
N ARG A 34 -5.17 15.74 -3.69
CA ARG A 34 -4.54 15.88 -2.36
C ARG A 34 -3.38 14.91 -2.16
N LEU A 35 -3.50 13.69 -2.66
CA LEU A 35 -2.46 12.68 -2.57
C LEU A 35 -1.25 13.06 -3.42
N ILE A 36 -1.45 13.32 -4.70
CA ILE A 36 -0.37 13.66 -5.65
C ILE A 36 0.46 14.87 -5.17
N PHE A 37 -0.20 15.89 -4.64
CA PHE A 37 0.49 17.09 -4.16
C PHE A 37 1.05 16.96 -2.73
N SER A 38 0.87 15.82 -2.08
CA SER A 38 1.34 15.60 -0.71
C SER A 38 2.82 15.27 -0.64
N ALA A 39 3.47 15.68 0.45
CA ALA A 39 4.86 15.32 0.71
C ALA A 39 5.06 13.81 0.94
N PRO A 40 4.18 13.09 1.68
CA PRO A 40 4.30 11.64 1.82
C PRO A 40 4.26 10.89 0.50
N PHE A 41 3.37 11.27 -0.43
CA PHE A 41 3.33 10.64 -1.76
C PHE A 41 4.64 10.87 -2.53
N ARG A 42 5.15 12.11 -2.54
CA ARG A 42 6.43 12.41 -3.21
C ARG A 42 7.63 11.68 -2.63
N ARG A 43 7.61 11.31 -1.33
CA ARG A 43 8.69 10.52 -0.71
C ARG A 43 8.80 9.12 -1.27
N LEU A 44 7.74 8.57 -1.87
CA LEU A 44 7.76 7.26 -2.52
C LEU A 44 8.81 7.18 -3.64
N GLN A 45 9.19 8.31 -4.26
CA GLN A 45 10.25 8.37 -5.27
C GLN A 45 11.59 7.80 -4.78
N ASN A 46 11.90 7.97 -3.49
CA ASN A 46 13.14 7.51 -2.87
C ASN A 46 12.91 6.39 -1.85
N LYS A 47 11.90 5.55 -2.10
CA LYS A 47 11.64 4.30 -1.40
C LYS A 47 11.75 3.14 -2.38
N THR A 48 12.52 2.12 -2.03
CA THR A 48 12.69 0.90 -2.80
C THR A 48 11.37 0.15 -2.92
N GLN A 49 11.04 -0.34 -4.13
CA GLN A 49 9.92 -1.28 -4.34
C GLN A 49 10.42 -2.70 -4.09
N VAL A 50 11.21 -3.25 -4.97
CA VAL A 50 11.85 -4.58 -4.87
C VAL A 50 13.35 -4.44 -5.03
N PHE A 51 13.79 -3.83 -6.12
CA PHE A 51 15.21 -3.67 -6.44
C PHE A 51 15.81 -2.41 -5.81
N PRO A 52 17.14 -2.39 -5.59
CA PRO A 52 17.84 -1.18 -5.14
C PRO A 52 17.45 0.03 -5.98
N LEU A 53 17.36 1.20 -5.34
CA LEU A 53 17.12 2.45 -6.07
C LEU A 53 18.12 2.59 -7.23
N PRO A 54 17.67 3.05 -8.39
CA PRO A 54 18.40 2.92 -9.63
C PRO A 54 19.70 3.75 -9.62
N GLY A 55 20.80 3.09 -9.99
CA GLY A 55 22.04 3.73 -10.37
C GLY A 55 22.14 3.87 -11.89
N SER A 56 22.52 2.79 -12.59
CA SER A 56 22.74 2.76 -14.04
C SER A 56 21.59 2.13 -14.84
N VAL A 57 20.73 1.32 -14.20
CA VAL A 57 19.58 0.66 -14.83
C VAL A 57 18.32 1.20 -14.18
N PHE A 58 17.37 1.65 -14.98
CA PHE A 58 16.09 2.14 -14.49
C PHE A 58 15.18 0.97 -14.14
N VAL A 59 14.81 0.89 -12.87
CA VAL A 59 13.81 -0.03 -12.32
C VAL A 59 12.73 0.76 -11.58
N HIS A 60 11.60 0.13 -11.29
CA HIS A 60 10.49 0.79 -10.60
C HIS A 60 10.85 1.13 -9.17
N ASN A 61 10.42 2.33 -8.74
CA ASN A 61 10.36 2.73 -7.33
C ASN A 61 8.89 2.81 -6.88
N ARG A 62 8.65 3.03 -5.59
CA ARG A 62 7.27 3.07 -5.07
C ARG A 62 6.40 4.16 -5.69
N LEU A 63 6.98 5.29 -6.14
CA LEU A 63 6.21 6.35 -6.80
C LEU A 63 5.71 5.91 -8.18
N THR A 64 6.61 5.37 -9.02
CA THR A 64 6.23 4.90 -10.36
C THR A 64 5.24 3.75 -10.27
N HIS A 65 5.50 2.78 -9.38
CA HIS A 65 4.56 1.70 -9.09
C HIS A 65 3.17 2.22 -8.67
N SER A 66 3.08 3.13 -7.68
CA SER A 66 1.79 3.69 -7.26
C SER A 66 1.04 4.41 -8.38
N LEU A 67 1.74 5.05 -9.32
CA LEU A 67 1.12 5.67 -10.49
C LEU A 67 0.57 4.64 -11.49
N GLU A 68 1.30 3.56 -11.71
CA GLU A 68 0.88 2.45 -12.56
C GLU A 68 -0.33 1.73 -11.96
N VAL A 69 -0.27 1.40 -10.67
CA VAL A 69 -1.39 0.81 -9.93
C VAL A 69 -2.62 1.73 -9.98
N ALA A 70 -2.44 3.06 -9.87
CA ALA A 70 -3.54 4.02 -9.98
C ALA A 70 -4.15 4.06 -11.38
N SER A 71 -3.35 3.87 -12.43
CA SER A 71 -3.82 3.79 -13.82
C SER A 71 -4.65 2.52 -14.06
N VAL A 72 -4.14 1.37 -13.66
CA VAL A 72 -4.85 0.07 -13.74
C VAL A 72 -6.10 0.10 -12.87
N GLY A 73 -6.03 0.61 -11.65
CA GLY A 73 -7.17 0.75 -10.75
C GLY A 73 -8.28 1.66 -11.31
N MET A 74 -7.91 2.74 -12.01
CA MET A 74 -8.87 3.59 -12.72
C MET A 74 -9.61 2.80 -13.81
N SER A 75 -8.88 2.02 -14.61
CA SER A 75 -9.44 1.18 -15.66
C SER A 75 -10.39 0.14 -15.09
N LEU A 76 -9.94 -0.62 -14.09
CA LEU A 76 -10.76 -1.63 -13.40
C LEU A 76 -12.05 -1.03 -12.82
N GLY A 77 -11.95 0.09 -12.10
CA GLY A 77 -13.11 0.75 -11.51
C GLY A 77 -14.10 1.25 -12.57
N ASN A 78 -13.62 1.86 -13.64
CA ASN A 78 -14.50 2.32 -14.74
C ASN A 78 -15.19 1.17 -15.47
N ASP A 79 -14.49 0.05 -15.69
CA ASP A 79 -15.05 -1.10 -16.38
C ASP A 79 -16.09 -1.81 -15.50
N VAL A 80 -15.82 -1.95 -14.19
CA VAL A 80 -16.78 -2.45 -13.21
C VAL A 80 -18.00 -1.53 -13.11
N ALA A 81 -17.80 -0.21 -13.08
CA ALA A 81 -18.92 0.75 -13.07
C ALA A 81 -19.86 0.54 -14.27
N ARG A 82 -19.27 0.47 -15.48
CA ARG A 82 -20.06 0.23 -16.70
C ARG A 82 -20.81 -1.10 -16.67
N ALA A 83 -20.15 -2.16 -16.24
CA ALA A 83 -20.73 -3.50 -16.18
C ALA A 83 -21.89 -3.57 -15.16
N LEU A 84 -21.69 -3.03 -13.95
CA LEU A 84 -22.71 -3.06 -12.90
C LEU A 84 -23.88 -2.10 -13.18
N ILE A 85 -23.65 -0.93 -13.77
CA ILE A 85 -24.74 -0.03 -14.21
C ILE A 85 -25.60 -0.70 -15.28
N ALA A 86 -25.02 -1.51 -16.16
CA ALA A 86 -25.81 -2.28 -17.14
C ALA A 86 -26.71 -3.34 -16.47
N LEU A 87 -26.30 -3.90 -15.32
CA LEU A 87 -27.08 -4.85 -14.53
C LEU A 87 -28.06 -4.16 -13.57
N HIS A 88 -27.69 -3.00 -13.04
CA HIS A 88 -28.38 -2.21 -12.02
C HIS A 88 -28.56 -0.78 -12.51
N PRO A 89 -29.55 -0.50 -13.38
CA PRO A 89 -29.74 0.85 -13.98
C PRO A 89 -29.98 1.96 -12.94
N GLU A 90 -30.42 1.62 -11.73
CA GLU A 90 -30.58 2.57 -10.62
C GLU A 90 -29.27 3.17 -10.09
N LEU A 91 -28.12 2.60 -10.46
CA LEU A 91 -26.78 3.14 -10.13
C LEU A 91 -26.36 4.24 -11.11
N ALA A 92 -27.02 4.36 -12.27
CA ALA A 92 -26.73 5.40 -13.25
C ALA A 92 -27.04 6.80 -12.67
N ASN A 93 -26.25 7.78 -13.05
CA ASN A 93 -26.34 9.17 -12.59
C ASN A 93 -26.19 9.32 -11.05
N THR A 94 -25.49 8.40 -10.42
CA THR A 94 -25.16 8.44 -8.99
C THR A 94 -23.64 8.57 -8.82
N LEU A 95 -23.20 8.71 -7.55
CA LEU A 95 -21.76 8.71 -7.22
C LEU A 95 -21.06 7.40 -7.60
N PHE A 96 -21.80 6.35 -7.91
CA PHE A 96 -21.26 5.05 -8.32
C PHE A 96 -20.46 5.14 -9.64
N GLU A 97 -20.79 6.07 -10.52
CA GLU A 97 -20.05 6.30 -11.76
C GLU A 97 -18.59 6.71 -11.53
N GLU A 98 -18.27 7.19 -10.32
CA GLU A 98 -16.93 7.65 -9.97
C GLU A 98 -16.05 6.60 -9.28
N ILE A 99 -16.49 5.32 -9.20
CA ILE A 99 -15.69 4.30 -8.49
C ILE A 99 -14.28 4.15 -9.08
N GLY A 100 -14.08 4.37 -10.38
CA GLY A 100 -12.77 4.43 -11.00
C GLY A 100 -11.86 5.49 -10.36
N THR A 101 -12.40 6.69 -10.10
CA THR A 101 -11.65 7.78 -9.43
C THR A 101 -11.34 7.43 -7.98
N ILE A 102 -12.28 6.79 -7.26
CA ILE A 102 -12.09 6.34 -5.88
C ILE A 102 -10.98 5.29 -5.82
N VAL A 103 -11.06 4.25 -6.67
CA VAL A 103 -10.05 3.18 -6.74
C VAL A 103 -8.69 3.74 -7.10
N SER A 104 -8.61 4.62 -8.09
CA SER A 104 -7.35 5.26 -8.49
C SER A 104 -6.71 6.06 -7.35
N ALA A 105 -7.51 6.84 -6.60
CA ALA A 105 -7.01 7.56 -5.43
C ALA A 105 -6.54 6.59 -4.32
N ALA A 106 -7.27 5.51 -4.08
CA ALA A 106 -6.88 4.48 -3.12
C ALA A 106 -5.56 3.79 -3.54
N CYS A 107 -5.41 3.49 -4.82
CA CYS A 107 -4.17 2.95 -5.40
C CYS A 107 -2.97 3.88 -5.20
N LEU A 108 -3.13 5.21 -5.34
CA LEU A 108 -2.03 6.14 -5.02
C LEU A 108 -1.58 6.05 -3.55
N ALA A 109 -2.51 5.73 -2.66
CA ALA A 109 -2.27 5.77 -1.22
C ALA A 109 -1.80 4.43 -0.64
N HIS A 110 -2.00 3.30 -1.34
CA HIS A 110 -1.83 1.96 -0.78
C HIS A 110 -0.45 1.73 -0.17
N ASP A 111 0.60 2.24 -0.80
CA ASP A 111 2.01 2.08 -0.41
C ASP A 111 2.57 3.22 0.46
N MET A 112 1.78 4.27 0.75
CA MET A 112 2.26 5.46 1.48
C MET A 112 2.67 5.17 2.92
N GLY A 113 2.15 4.10 3.52
CA GLY A 113 2.45 3.70 4.89
C GLY A 113 3.69 2.84 5.05
N ASN A 114 4.28 2.34 3.99
CA ASN A 114 5.46 1.50 4.06
C ASN A 114 6.66 2.28 4.63
N PRO A 115 7.40 1.69 5.60
CA PRO A 115 8.62 2.29 6.11
C PRO A 115 9.75 2.26 5.07
N PRO A 116 10.90 2.92 5.33
CA PRO A 116 12.09 2.72 4.51
C PRO A 116 12.44 1.25 4.37
N PHE A 117 12.94 0.86 3.20
CA PHE A 117 13.32 -0.52 2.85
C PHE A 117 12.15 -1.52 2.87
N GLY A 118 10.91 -1.06 2.79
CA GLY A 118 9.71 -1.88 2.64
C GLY A 118 9.54 -2.96 3.71
N HIS A 119 9.40 -4.23 3.29
CA HIS A 119 9.19 -5.35 4.22
C HIS A 119 10.34 -5.58 5.20
N SER A 120 11.57 -5.30 4.80
CA SER A 120 12.72 -5.35 5.72
C SER A 120 12.58 -4.31 6.84
N GLY A 121 12.10 -3.11 6.51
CA GLY A 121 11.80 -2.07 7.49
C GLY A 121 10.63 -2.43 8.42
N GLU A 122 9.55 -3.03 7.91
CA GLU A 122 8.45 -3.56 8.73
C GLU A 122 8.98 -4.62 9.70
N LYS A 123 9.76 -5.56 9.20
CA LYS A 123 10.33 -6.65 9.99
C LYS A 123 11.28 -6.12 11.07
N ALA A 124 12.09 -5.11 10.76
CA ALA A 124 12.95 -4.46 11.73
C ALA A 124 12.16 -3.82 12.88
N ILE A 125 11.04 -3.15 12.59
CA ILE A 125 10.15 -2.59 13.63
C ILE A 125 9.56 -3.73 14.49
N GLN A 126 9.00 -4.76 13.86
CA GLN A 126 8.39 -5.89 14.57
C GLN A 126 9.40 -6.58 15.50
N THR A 127 10.58 -6.93 14.99
CA THR A 127 11.59 -7.68 15.74
C THR A 127 12.28 -6.82 16.79
N PHE A 128 12.43 -5.51 16.58
CA PHE A 128 12.92 -4.61 17.61
C PHE A 128 12.12 -4.71 18.90
N PHE A 129 10.78 -4.77 18.81
CA PHE A 129 9.91 -4.91 19.98
C PHE A 129 9.74 -6.36 20.45
N SER A 130 9.67 -7.35 19.56
CA SER A 130 9.40 -8.74 19.93
C SER A 130 10.64 -9.53 20.37
N GLU A 131 11.82 -9.21 19.86
CA GLU A 131 13.06 -9.98 20.06
C GLU A 131 14.25 -9.10 20.46
N GLY A 132 14.20 -7.80 20.13
CA GLY A 132 15.28 -6.84 20.30
C GLY A 132 15.22 -6.02 21.60
N PRO A 133 15.96 -4.88 21.65
CA PRO A 133 16.03 -4.01 22.84
C PRO A 133 14.67 -3.47 23.29
N GLY A 134 13.73 -3.29 22.37
CA GLY A 134 12.37 -2.82 22.66
C GLY A 134 11.57 -3.77 23.55
N LEU A 135 11.95 -5.05 23.64
CA LEU A 135 11.28 -6.04 24.51
C LEU A 135 11.21 -5.59 25.99
N ALA A 136 12.19 -4.82 26.47
CA ALA A 136 12.22 -4.25 27.81
C ALA A 136 11.08 -3.24 28.08
N LEU A 137 10.34 -2.83 27.07
CA LEU A 137 9.22 -1.90 27.19
C LEU A 137 7.87 -2.59 27.36
N LYS A 138 7.80 -3.91 27.22
CA LYS A 138 6.54 -4.67 27.19
C LYS A 138 5.63 -4.35 28.36
N ASP A 139 6.17 -4.37 29.58
CA ASP A 139 5.38 -4.15 30.80
C ASP A 139 5.06 -2.66 31.06
N LYS A 140 5.59 -1.76 30.23
CA LYS A 140 5.38 -0.30 30.32
C LYS A 140 4.34 0.22 29.32
N LEU A 141 3.88 -0.64 28.40
CA LEU A 141 2.99 -0.32 27.32
C LEU A 141 1.68 -1.11 27.45
N SER A 142 0.59 -0.54 26.96
CA SER A 142 -0.69 -1.23 26.90
C SER A 142 -0.62 -2.44 25.94
N ALA A 143 -1.44 -3.46 26.22
CA ALA A 143 -1.43 -4.69 25.44
C ALA A 143 -1.74 -4.46 23.94
N ASN A 144 -2.70 -3.56 23.66
CA ASN A 144 -3.07 -3.25 22.27
C ASN A 144 -1.93 -2.54 21.54
N PHE A 145 -1.34 -1.51 22.17
CA PHE A 145 -0.21 -0.80 21.56
C PHE A 145 1.01 -1.71 21.38
N TRP A 146 1.27 -2.60 22.33
CA TRP A 146 2.32 -3.62 22.20
C TRP A 146 2.08 -4.54 21.00
N THR A 147 0.83 -5.00 20.82
CA THR A 147 0.46 -5.84 19.68
C THR A 147 0.62 -5.10 18.37
N ASP A 148 0.23 -3.83 18.30
CA ASP A 148 0.41 -2.97 17.13
C ASP A 148 1.89 -2.86 16.75
N LEU A 149 2.80 -2.69 17.72
CA LEU A 149 4.24 -2.56 17.46
C LEU A 149 4.88 -3.88 17.01
N THR A 150 4.53 -5.00 17.66
CA THR A 150 5.10 -6.33 17.36
C THR A 150 4.55 -6.92 16.04
N HIS A 151 3.45 -6.37 15.54
CA HIS A 151 2.84 -6.76 14.27
C HIS A 151 2.88 -5.62 13.24
N PHE A 152 3.65 -4.55 13.48
CA PHE A 152 3.65 -3.35 12.65
C PHE A 152 3.46 -3.66 11.16
N GLU A 153 2.55 -2.93 10.50
CA GLU A 153 2.10 -3.22 9.15
C GLU A 153 1.90 -1.93 8.34
N GLY A 154 2.45 -1.89 7.12
CA GLY A 154 2.40 -0.71 6.26
C GLY A 154 0.99 -0.28 5.87
N ASN A 155 0.05 -1.23 5.68
CA ASN A 155 -1.34 -0.88 5.37
C ASN A 155 -2.01 -0.14 6.55
N ALA A 156 -1.81 -0.61 7.80
CA ALA A 156 -2.30 0.08 8.99
C ALA A 156 -1.67 1.48 9.11
N ASN A 157 -0.39 1.58 8.83
CA ASN A 157 0.32 2.86 8.86
C ASN A 157 -0.13 3.82 7.74
N ALA A 158 -0.54 3.31 6.56
CA ALA A 158 -1.15 4.13 5.51
C ALA A 158 -2.47 4.75 5.97
N PHE A 159 -3.34 3.96 6.61
CA PHE A 159 -4.58 4.45 7.19
C PHE A 159 -4.32 5.52 8.26
N ARG A 160 -3.37 5.26 9.19
CA ARG A 160 -2.96 6.25 10.19
C ARG A 160 -2.43 7.53 9.56
N LEU A 161 -1.53 7.45 8.58
CA LEU A 161 -0.96 8.60 7.89
C LEU A 161 -2.03 9.51 7.29
N LEU A 162 -3.11 8.94 6.77
CA LEU A 162 -4.20 9.68 6.13
C LEU A 162 -5.23 10.23 7.12
N THR A 163 -5.45 9.57 8.24
CA THR A 163 -6.53 9.89 9.17
C THR A 163 -6.07 10.62 10.43
N HIS A 164 -4.83 10.34 10.89
CA HIS A 164 -4.30 10.90 12.13
C HIS A 164 -4.12 12.42 12.05
N ARG A 165 -4.50 13.08 13.14
CA ARG A 165 -4.28 14.52 13.30
C ARG A 165 -2.90 14.79 13.88
N PHE A 166 -1.88 14.84 13.03
CA PHE A 166 -0.56 15.31 13.45
C PHE A 166 -0.59 16.77 13.92
N ASN A 167 0.35 17.16 14.78
CA ASN A 167 0.43 18.53 15.29
C ASN A 167 0.45 19.57 14.13
N GLY A 168 -0.32 20.63 14.29
CA GLY A 168 -0.45 21.67 13.28
C GLY A 168 -1.36 21.32 12.10
N ARG A 169 -1.92 20.11 12.04
CA ARG A 169 -2.88 19.72 11.00
C ARG A 169 -4.32 19.90 11.46
N ARG A 170 -5.23 20.04 10.48
CA ARG A 170 -6.68 20.09 10.71
C ARG A 170 -7.23 18.71 11.13
N ALA A 171 -8.42 18.69 11.72
CA ALA A 171 -9.13 17.45 12.02
C ALA A 171 -9.31 16.60 10.76
N GLY A 172 -9.26 15.26 10.90
CA GLY A 172 -9.39 14.32 9.79
C GLY A 172 -8.14 14.14 8.94
N GLY A 173 -6.97 14.60 9.42
CA GLY A 173 -5.68 14.40 8.76
C GLY A 173 -5.65 14.97 7.35
N PHE A 174 -5.65 14.12 6.33
CA PHE A 174 -5.72 14.51 4.91
C PHE A 174 -7.12 14.92 4.47
N VAL A 175 -8.14 14.71 5.30
CA VAL A 175 -9.54 15.06 5.02
C VAL A 175 -10.04 14.34 3.75
N MET A 176 -9.78 13.03 3.67
CA MET A 176 -10.20 12.18 2.55
C MET A 176 -11.66 11.78 2.67
N THR A 177 -12.27 11.33 1.57
CA THR A 177 -13.62 10.75 1.60
C THR A 177 -13.65 9.41 2.30
N TYR A 178 -14.80 9.06 2.88
CA TYR A 178 -14.96 7.79 3.58
C TYR A 178 -14.79 6.59 2.66
N SER A 179 -15.35 6.65 1.44
CA SER A 179 -15.21 5.55 0.47
C SER A 179 -13.76 5.32 0.07
N MET A 180 -12.99 6.38 -0.17
CA MET A 180 -11.57 6.27 -0.46
C MET A 180 -10.80 5.66 0.72
N LEU A 181 -11.05 6.13 1.95
CA LEU A 181 -10.39 5.61 3.15
C LEU A 181 -10.74 4.13 3.40
N ALA A 182 -11.98 3.71 3.19
CA ALA A 182 -12.37 2.31 3.33
C ALA A 182 -11.72 1.42 2.24
N SER A 183 -11.51 1.98 1.04
CA SER A 183 -10.96 1.25 -0.11
C SER A 183 -9.46 0.93 0.01
N ILE A 184 -8.71 1.59 0.90
CA ILE A 184 -7.29 1.26 1.15
C ILE A 184 -7.11 0.18 2.23
N VAL A 185 -8.14 -0.12 3.04
CA VAL A 185 -7.99 -1.01 4.19
C VAL A 185 -8.18 -2.47 3.76
N LYS A 186 -7.10 -3.08 3.28
CA LYS A 186 -7.05 -4.47 2.79
C LYS A 186 -7.42 -5.49 3.89
N TYR A 187 -7.06 -5.20 5.13
CA TYR A 187 -7.28 -6.06 6.30
C TYR A 187 -8.10 -5.32 7.35
N PRO A 188 -9.44 -5.23 7.23
CA PRO A 188 -10.27 -4.36 8.04
C PRO A 188 -10.47 -4.87 9.48
N PHE A 189 -9.38 -5.06 10.21
CA PHE A 189 -9.35 -5.52 11.59
C PHE A 189 -8.11 -5.00 12.35
N GLU A 190 -8.22 -4.98 13.67
CA GLU A 190 -7.15 -4.63 14.61
C GLU A 190 -6.05 -5.71 14.65
N SER A 191 -4.87 -5.31 15.11
CA SER A 191 -3.72 -6.21 15.28
C SER A 191 -4.02 -7.43 16.17
N GLY A 192 -4.87 -7.27 17.19
CA GLY A 192 -5.33 -8.36 18.05
C GLY A 192 -6.18 -9.43 17.33
N ALA A 193 -6.74 -9.11 16.16
CA ALA A 193 -7.47 -10.05 15.30
C ALA A 193 -6.60 -10.60 14.15
N ALA A 194 -5.32 -10.19 14.07
CA ALA A 194 -4.40 -10.67 13.06
C ALA A 194 -4.10 -12.17 13.27
N GLY A 195 -4.13 -12.93 12.18
CA GLY A 195 -3.75 -14.34 12.22
C GLY A 195 -2.22 -14.52 12.16
N LYS A 196 -1.77 -15.74 11.83
CA LYS A 196 -0.35 -16.09 11.72
C LYS A 196 0.47 -15.20 10.77
N LYS A 197 -0.17 -14.57 9.79
CA LYS A 197 0.49 -13.65 8.84
C LYS A 197 0.74 -12.25 9.42
N ALA A 198 0.27 -11.95 10.64
CA ALA A 198 0.43 -10.67 11.33
C ALA A 198 -0.02 -9.44 10.51
N LYS A 199 -0.99 -9.60 9.59
CA LYS A 199 -1.53 -8.52 8.76
C LYS A 199 -2.77 -7.93 9.40
N PHE A 200 -2.89 -6.59 9.44
CA PHE A 200 -4.05 -5.86 9.95
C PHE A 200 -4.14 -4.48 9.27
N GLY A 201 -5.24 -3.74 9.45
CA GLY A 201 -5.50 -2.55 8.61
C GLY A 201 -5.58 -1.23 9.35
N PHE A 202 -5.63 -1.23 10.67
CA PHE A 202 -5.60 -0.01 11.48
C PHE A 202 -5.08 -0.30 12.89
N PHE A 203 -4.30 0.64 13.43
CA PHE A 203 -3.83 0.58 14.82
C PHE A 203 -5.00 0.82 15.80
N ALA A 204 -4.81 0.41 17.05
CA ALA A 204 -5.79 0.65 18.11
C ALA A 204 -6.14 2.15 18.25
N SER A 205 -5.20 3.04 17.97
CA SER A 205 -5.41 4.49 17.99
C SER A 205 -6.34 5.00 16.88
N GLU A 206 -6.50 4.29 15.78
CA GLU A 206 -7.37 4.61 14.65
C GLU A 206 -8.67 3.80 14.61
N ALA A 207 -8.88 2.89 15.58
CA ALA A 207 -10.04 2.00 15.64
C ALA A 207 -11.40 2.74 15.61
N ASP A 208 -11.56 3.77 16.45
CA ASP A 208 -12.77 4.59 16.48
C ASP A 208 -13.02 5.30 15.15
N THR A 209 -11.95 5.74 14.50
CA THR A 209 -12.05 6.38 13.19
C THR A 209 -12.53 5.39 12.14
N TYR A 210 -12.02 4.16 12.15
CA TYR A 210 -12.47 3.13 11.21
C TYR A 210 -13.92 2.70 11.51
N CYS A 211 -14.29 2.52 12.78
CA CYS A 211 -15.70 2.24 13.16
C CYS A 211 -16.66 3.30 12.60
N LYS A 212 -16.34 4.58 12.77
CA LYS A 212 -17.15 5.68 12.25
C LYS A 212 -17.31 5.62 10.72
N ILE A 213 -16.25 5.29 10.00
CA ILE A 213 -16.27 5.13 8.54
C ILE A 213 -17.13 3.90 8.17
N ALA A 214 -16.93 2.78 8.84
CA ALA A 214 -17.64 1.53 8.59
C ALA A 214 -19.16 1.67 8.84
N ASP A 215 -19.55 2.33 9.93
CA ASP A 215 -20.96 2.60 10.27
C ASP A 215 -21.63 3.47 9.20
N GLU A 216 -20.97 4.53 8.76
CA GLU A 216 -21.50 5.41 7.71
C GLU A 216 -21.69 4.68 6.38
N LEU A 217 -20.72 3.85 5.99
CA LEU A 217 -20.73 3.11 4.74
C LEU A 217 -21.55 1.81 4.82
N GLY A 218 -22.06 1.45 5.98
CA GLY A 218 -22.79 0.20 6.18
C GLY A 218 -21.93 -1.05 6.01
N ILE A 219 -20.64 -0.95 6.33
CA ILE A 219 -19.72 -2.09 6.27
C ILE A 219 -20.03 -3.07 7.41
N ILE A 220 -20.22 -4.33 7.06
CA ILE A 220 -20.63 -5.37 8.01
C ILE A 220 -19.55 -5.61 9.06
N ARG A 221 -19.90 -5.44 10.33
CA ARG A 221 -19.06 -5.86 11.45
C ARG A 221 -19.15 -7.39 11.60
N GLN A 222 -18.00 -8.06 11.63
CA GLN A 222 -17.89 -9.52 11.72
C GLN A 222 -17.52 -10.00 13.14
N SER A 223 -16.97 -9.12 13.99
CA SER A 223 -16.62 -9.45 15.37
C SER A 223 -17.75 -9.16 16.35
N THR A 224 -17.82 -9.94 17.44
CA THR A 224 -18.69 -9.65 18.59
C THR A 224 -18.13 -8.49 19.42
N PRO A 225 -18.92 -7.87 20.33
CA PRO A 225 -18.43 -6.77 21.18
C PRO A 225 -17.25 -7.11 22.10
N SER A 226 -17.04 -8.40 22.41
CA SER A 226 -15.96 -8.88 23.28
C SER A 226 -14.68 -9.28 22.54
N GLU A 227 -14.73 -9.30 21.21
CA GLU A 227 -13.60 -9.65 20.35
C GLU A 227 -12.92 -8.39 19.78
N PRO A 228 -11.63 -8.47 19.38
CA PRO A 228 -11.00 -7.42 18.62
C PRO A 228 -11.81 -7.06 17.37
N LEU A 229 -11.82 -5.79 17.01
CA LEU A 229 -12.62 -5.31 15.87
C LEU A 229 -12.24 -6.03 14.57
N ARG A 230 -13.27 -6.49 13.87
CA ARG A 230 -13.17 -7.08 12.53
C ARG A 230 -14.41 -6.71 11.72
N PHE A 231 -14.18 -6.27 10.50
CA PHE A 231 -15.22 -5.91 9.54
C PHE A 231 -15.03 -6.68 8.23
N ALA A 232 -16.07 -6.71 7.40
CA ALA A 232 -15.96 -7.14 6.02
C ALA A 232 -15.08 -6.15 5.24
N ARG A 233 -14.45 -6.62 4.16
CA ARG A 233 -13.75 -5.73 3.23
C ARG A 233 -14.75 -4.84 2.49
N HIS A 234 -14.43 -3.57 2.33
CA HIS A 234 -15.15 -2.74 1.36
C HIS A 234 -14.95 -3.33 -0.05
N PRO A 235 -16.01 -3.51 -0.87
CA PRO A 235 -15.86 -4.16 -2.19
C PRO A 235 -14.77 -3.55 -3.08
N LEU A 236 -14.56 -2.23 -3.05
CA LEU A 236 -13.52 -1.59 -3.86
C LEU A 236 -12.08 -1.95 -3.44
N VAL A 237 -11.87 -2.50 -2.24
CA VAL A 237 -10.55 -3.03 -1.83
C VAL A 237 -10.07 -4.11 -2.79
N TYR A 238 -10.97 -4.95 -3.29
CA TYR A 238 -10.63 -6.02 -4.21
C TYR A 238 -10.12 -5.49 -5.57
N LEU A 239 -10.58 -4.31 -6.00
CA LEU A 239 -10.07 -3.65 -7.20
C LEU A 239 -8.71 -3.01 -6.96
N VAL A 240 -8.50 -2.41 -5.78
CA VAL A 240 -7.19 -1.86 -5.38
C VAL A 240 -6.16 -2.99 -5.28
N GLU A 241 -6.52 -4.11 -4.62
CA GLU A 241 -5.67 -5.29 -4.51
C GLU A 241 -5.34 -5.88 -5.89
N ALA A 242 -6.33 -6.03 -6.78
CA ALA A 242 -6.10 -6.55 -8.13
C ALA A 242 -5.20 -5.64 -8.96
N ALA A 243 -5.36 -4.32 -8.85
CA ALA A 243 -4.49 -3.37 -9.54
C ALA A 243 -3.03 -3.48 -9.07
N ASP A 244 -2.83 -3.62 -7.75
CA ASP A 244 -1.51 -3.84 -7.15
C ASP A 244 -0.91 -5.18 -7.61
N ASP A 245 -1.66 -6.28 -7.47
CA ASP A 245 -1.24 -7.63 -7.86
C ASP A 245 -0.83 -7.69 -9.34
N ILE A 246 -1.61 -7.08 -10.26
CA ILE A 246 -1.32 -7.04 -11.69
C ILE A 246 -0.01 -6.27 -11.95
N CYS A 247 0.12 -5.06 -11.39
CA CYS A 247 1.30 -4.24 -11.63
C CYS A 247 2.54 -4.87 -10.98
N TYR A 248 2.44 -5.30 -9.73
CA TYR A 248 3.56 -5.85 -8.99
C TYR A 248 4.20 -7.04 -9.71
N GLU A 249 3.41 -8.07 -10.04
CA GLU A 249 3.94 -9.30 -10.64
C GLU A 249 4.50 -9.07 -12.05
N VAL A 250 3.78 -8.32 -12.89
CA VAL A 250 4.15 -8.13 -14.29
C VAL A 250 5.37 -7.19 -14.44
N MET A 251 5.45 -6.13 -13.59
CA MET A 251 6.58 -5.20 -13.61
C MET A 251 7.85 -5.82 -13.03
N ASP A 252 7.72 -6.67 -12.01
CA ASP A 252 8.88 -7.38 -11.44
C ASP A 252 9.53 -8.32 -12.46
N ILE A 253 8.74 -8.95 -13.33
CA ILE A 253 9.25 -9.77 -14.45
C ILE A 253 9.99 -8.89 -15.46
N GLU A 254 9.43 -7.72 -15.85
CA GLU A 254 10.09 -6.80 -16.76
C GLU A 254 11.41 -6.26 -16.18
N ASP A 255 11.40 -5.80 -14.94
CA ASP A 255 12.60 -5.27 -14.29
C ASP A 255 13.66 -6.34 -14.10
N SER A 256 13.26 -7.58 -13.81
CA SER A 256 14.17 -8.72 -13.72
C SER A 256 14.84 -9.04 -15.05
N HIS A 257 14.11 -8.87 -16.16
CA HIS A 257 14.71 -8.97 -17.50
C HIS A 257 15.73 -7.86 -17.74
N LYS A 258 15.38 -6.61 -17.43
CA LYS A 258 16.31 -5.46 -17.55
C LYS A 258 17.58 -5.66 -16.73
N LEU A 259 17.46 -6.23 -15.54
CA LEU A 259 18.58 -6.54 -14.64
C LEU A 259 19.31 -7.85 -14.99
N LYS A 260 18.89 -8.56 -16.06
CA LYS A 260 19.46 -9.84 -16.51
C LYS A 260 19.35 -10.96 -15.46
N ILE A 261 18.39 -10.90 -14.57
CA ILE A 261 18.03 -11.97 -13.63
C ILE A 261 17.24 -13.05 -14.38
N LEU A 262 16.35 -12.62 -15.29
CA LEU A 262 15.63 -13.49 -16.21
C LEU A 262 16.16 -13.32 -17.63
N SER A 263 16.32 -14.41 -18.36
CA SER A 263 16.63 -14.37 -19.80
C SER A 263 15.40 -13.90 -20.59
N LEU A 264 15.61 -13.51 -21.87
CA LEU A 264 14.50 -13.18 -22.75
C LEU A 264 13.53 -14.35 -22.91
N GLU A 265 14.06 -15.56 -23.13
CA GLU A 265 13.26 -16.78 -23.32
C GLU A 265 12.39 -17.07 -22.09
N GLU A 266 12.95 -16.95 -20.88
CA GLU A 266 12.17 -17.11 -19.63
C GLU A 266 11.10 -16.03 -19.49
N THR A 267 11.40 -14.79 -19.83
CA THR A 267 10.47 -13.65 -19.76
C THR A 267 9.31 -13.85 -20.75
N GLU A 268 9.63 -14.21 -22.00
CA GLU A 268 8.61 -14.50 -23.02
C GLU A 268 7.71 -15.67 -22.62
N ASP A 269 8.29 -16.76 -22.08
CA ASP A 269 7.55 -17.94 -21.66
C ASP A 269 6.59 -17.62 -20.49
N LEU A 270 7.00 -16.76 -19.56
CA LEU A 270 6.14 -16.30 -18.48
C LEU A 270 4.99 -15.42 -18.99
N LEU A 271 5.30 -14.37 -19.77
CA LEU A 271 4.30 -13.41 -20.25
C LEU A 271 3.34 -14.04 -21.28
N LEU A 272 3.83 -14.87 -22.19
CA LEU A 272 2.98 -15.56 -23.15
C LEU A 272 2.20 -16.71 -22.51
N GLY A 273 2.58 -17.19 -21.34
CA GLY A 273 1.87 -18.22 -20.59
C GLY A 273 0.43 -17.87 -20.23
N PHE A 274 0.09 -16.58 -20.20
CA PHE A 274 -1.29 -16.10 -19.97
C PHE A 274 -2.24 -16.33 -21.15
N PHE A 275 -1.74 -16.74 -22.30
CA PHE A 275 -2.50 -16.86 -23.54
C PHE A 275 -2.52 -18.30 -24.04
N ASP A 276 -3.62 -18.69 -24.68
CA ASP A 276 -3.68 -19.90 -25.46
C ASP A 276 -2.80 -19.82 -26.72
N GLU A 277 -2.63 -20.91 -27.44
CA GLU A 277 -1.75 -20.95 -28.62
C GLU A 277 -2.16 -19.96 -29.73
N VAL A 278 -3.45 -19.69 -29.87
CA VAL A 278 -3.96 -18.69 -30.83
C VAL A 278 -3.58 -17.29 -30.39
N GLY A 279 -3.73 -16.99 -29.10
CA GLY A 279 -3.33 -15.70 -28.50
C GLY A 279 -1.82 -15.48 -28.60
N LYS A 280 -1.00 -16.48 -28.25
CA LYS A 280 0.47 -16.43 -28.40
C LYS A 280 0.88 -16.12 -29.83
N GLN A 281 0.29 -16.82 -30.80
CA GLN A 281 0.61 -16.61 -32.21
C GLN A 281 0.18 -15.22 -32.68
N ARG A 282 -0.97 -14.72 -32.22
CA ARG A 282 -1.42 -13.35 -32.53
C ARG A 282 -0.45 -12.29 -32.03
N ILE A 283 0.04 -12.42 -30.79
CA ILE A 283 1.02 -11.49 -30.20
C ILE A 283 2.32 -11.53 -31.00
N ARG A 284 2.85 -12.72 -31.31
CA ARG A 284 4.09 -12.87 -32.09
C ARG A 284 3.94 -12.30 -33.50
N ASN A 285 2.83 -12.55 -34.17
CA ASN A 285 2.56 -12.01 -35.51
C ASN A 285 2.54 -10.47 -35.44
N ARG A 286 1.87 -9.88 -34.45
CA ARG A 286 1.79 -8.42 -34.32
C ARG A 286 3.15 -7.78 -34.10
N ILE A 287 3.98 -8.36 -33.25
CA ILE A 287 5.37 -7.92 -33.02
C ILE A 287 6.17 -7.93 -34.34
N ASN A 288 5.99 -8.97 -35.15
CA ASN A 288 6.69 -9.11 -36.43
C ASN A 288 6.14 -8.14 -37.50
N GLU A 289 4.82 -8.00 -37.61
CA GLU A 289 4.14 -7.10 -38.55
C GLU A 289 4.51 -5.63 -38.31
N GLU A 290 4.64 -5.22 -37.05
CA GLU A 290 5.05 -3.88 -36.67
C GLU A 290 6.57 -3.66 -36.75
N GLY A 291 7.35 -4.71 -37.08
CA GLY A 291 8.79 -4.64 -37.24
C GLY A 291 9.53 -4.36 -35.94
N VAL A 292 8.98 -4.76 -34.79
CA VAL A 292 9.60 -4.57 -33.48
C VAL A 292 10.80 -5.50 -33.34
N THR A 293 12.00 -4.95 -33.44
CA THR A 293 13.25 -5.71 -33.36
C THR A 293 13.96 -5.57 -32.01
N ASP A 294 13.71 -4.45 -31.30
CA ASP A 294 14.27 -4.23 -29.96
C ASP A 294 13.67 -5.22 -28.96
N VAL A 295 14.56 -5.82 -28.16
CA VAL A 295 14.18 -6.86 -27.20
C VAL A 295 13.33 -6.30 -26.06
N HIS A 296 13.67 -5.10 -25.59
CA HIS A 296 12.91 -4.48 -24.52
C HIS A 296 11.51 -4.08 -24.97
N GLU A 297 11.38 -3.54 -26.19
CA GLU A 297 10.09 -3.20 -26.78
C GLU A 297 9.19 -4.43 -26.98
N LYS A 298 9.73 -5.60 -27.29
CA LYS A 298 8.99 -6.87 -27.31
C LYS A 298 8.41 -7.21 -25.95
N VAL A 299 9.23 -7.10 -24.92
CA VAL A 299 8.79 -7.36 -23.51
C VAL A 299 7.72 -6.35 -23.10
N VAL A 300 7.92 -5.06 -23.40
CA VAL A 300 6.92 -4.00 -23.14
C VAL A 300 5.58 -4.30 -23.81
N TYR A 301 5.60 -4.75 -25.06
CA TYR A 301 4.37 -5.09 -25.79
C TYR A 301 3.64 -6.30 -25.17
N MET A 302 4.39 -7.38 -24.84
CA MET A 302 3.83 -8.57 -24.18
C MET A 302 3.27 -8.22 -22.80
N ARG A 303 3.98 -7.40 -22.02
CA ARG A 303 3.50 -6.86 -20.74
C ARG A 303 2.15 -6.16 -20.88
N ALA A 304 2.04 -5.24 -21.85
CA ALA A 304 0.79 -4.50 -22.09
C ALA A 304 -0.38 -5.44 -22.43
N CYS A 305 -0.11 -6.50 -23.20
CA CYS A 305 -1.11 -7.52 -23.51
C CYS A 305 -1.57 -8.29 -22.25
N VAL A 306 -0.64 -8.64 -21.36
CA VAL A 306 -0.93 -9.34 -20.10
C VAL A 306 -1.76 -8.46 -19.16
N ILE A 307 -1.35 -7.19 -18.96
CA ILE A 307 -2.09 -6.24 -18.12
C ILE A 307 -3.53 -6.11 -18.61
N SER A 308 -3.74 -5.84 -19.91
CA SER A 308 -5.09 -5.70 -20.49
C SER A 308 -5.93 -6.98 -20.37
N LEU A 309 -5.30 -8.16 -20.42
CA LEU A 309 -5.99 -9.42 -20.23
C LEU A 309 -6.43 -9.57 -18.77
N LEU A 310 -5.52 -9.34 -17.82
CA LEU A 310 -5.80 -9.48 -16.39
C LEU A 310 -6.82 -8.46 -15.89
N GLU A 311 -6.77 -7.19 -16.36
CA GLU A 311 -7.80 -6.18 -16.08
C GLU A 311 -9.19 -6.73 -16.45
N ARG A 312 -9.37 -7.19 -17.68
CA ARG A 312 -10.65 -7.75 -18.13
C ARG A 312 -11.09 -8.94 -17.30
N LYS A 313 -10.16 -9.87 -16.99
CA LYS A 313 -10.47 -11.07 -16.18
C LYS A 313 -10.85 -10.72 -14.75
N CYS A 314 -10.21 -9.73 -14.14
CA CYS A 314 -10.57 -9.25 -12.82
C CYS A 314 -11.94 -8.55 -12.80
N VAL A 315 -12.28 -7.79 -13.84
CA VAL A 315 -13.63 -7.22 -14.00
C VAL A 315 -14.70 -8.32 -14.10
N GLU A 316 -14.47 -9.33 -14.95
CA GLU A 316 -15.36 -10.51 -15.08
C GLU A 316 -15.55 -11.20 -13.72
N ALA A 317 -14.45 -11.43 -12.97
CA ALA A 317 -14.48 -12.06 -11.65
C ALA A 317 -15.21 -11.20 -10.59
N PHE A 318 -15.00 -9.88 -10.61
CA PHE A 318 -15.68 -8.96 -9.69
C PHE A 318 -17.19 -8.98 -9.89
N VAL A 319 -17.65 -8.81 -11.13
CA VAL A 319 -19.09 -8.80 -11.47
C VAL A 319 -19.74 -10.16 -11.16
N ALA A 320 -19.07 -11.26 -11.48
CA ALA A 320 -19.59 -12.61 -11.20
C ALA A 320 -19.71 -12.91 -9.68
N ASN A 321 -18.97 -12.21 -8.84
CA ASN A 321 -18.99 -12.39 -7.39
C ASN A 321 -19.62 -11.21 -6.63
N GLU A 322 -20.36 -10.32 -7.31
CA GLU A 322 -20.95 -9.12 -6.71
C GLU A 322 -21.69 -9.41 -5.40
N GLN A 323 -22.55 -10.43 -5.38
CA GLN A 323 -23.33 -10.76 -4.18
C GLN A 323 -22.43 -11.16 -3.01
N LYS A 324 -21.39 -11.96 -3.24
CA LYS A 324 -20.44 -12.34 -2.19
C LYS A 324 -19.62 -11.15 -1.67
N LEU A 325 -19.30 -10.20 -2.55
CA LEU A 325 -18.63 -8.95 -2.19
C LEU A 325 -19.53 -8.11 -1.27
N LEU A 326 -20.81 -7.96 -1.61
CA LEU A 326 -21.78 -7.21 -0.81
C LEU A 326 -22.14 -7.92 0.50
N ASP A 327 -22.11 -9.24 0.53
CA ASP A 327 -22.31 -10.03 1.76
C ASP A 327 -21.06 -10.08 2.64
N GLY A 328 -19.90 -9.61 2.14
CA GLY A 328 -18.62 -9.65 2.85
C GLY A 328 -18.05 -11.06 3.04
N THR A 329 -18.40 -12.00 2.15
CA THR A 329 -18.08 -13.43 2.23
C THR A 329 -17.11 -13.89 1.15
N LEU A 330 -16.68 -13.01 0.22
CA LEU A 330 -15.68 -13.38 -0.78
C LEU A 330 -14.33 -13.59 -0.12
N GLU A 331 -13.78 -14.79 -0.23
CA GLU A 331 -12.45 -15.15 0.26
C GLU A 331 -11.38 -14.93 -0.83
N GLY A 332 -10.13 -14.69 -0.41
CA GLY A 332 -9.01 -14.50 -1.32
C GLY A 332 -8.99 -13.13 -2.01
N CYS A 333 -8.32 -13.06 -3.15
CA CYS A 333 -8.24 -11.89 -4.02
C CYS A 333 -8.95 -12.15 -5.37
N LEU A 334 -9.10 -11.14 -6.23
CA LEU A 334 -9.77 -11.36 -7.53
C LEU A 334 -9.00 -12.30 -8.45
N ILE A 335 -7.67 -12.34 -8.34
CA ILE A 335 -6.83 -13.28 -9.13
C ILE A 335 -7.18 -14.74 -8.82
N ASP A 336 -7.61 -15.06 -7.61
CA ASP A 336 -8.05 -16.41 -7.26
C ASP A 336 -9.34 -16.82 -7.99
N HIS A 337 -10.10 -15.86 -8.49
CA HIS A 337 -11.43 -16.05 -9.10
C HIS A 337 -11.45 -15.85 -10.62
N ILE A 338 -10.32 -15.55 -11.27
CA ILE A 338 -10.23 -15.50 -12.73
C ILE A 338 -10.20 -16.88 -13.36
N SER A 339 -10.25 -16.97 -14.70
CA SER A 339 -10.21 -18.25 -15.43
C SER A 339 -8.93 -19.03 -15.16
N HIS A 340 -9.03 -20.35 -15.27
CA HIS A 340 -7.97 -21.30 -14.87
C HIS A 340 -6.63 -21.03 -15.57
N LEU A 341 -6.63 -20.77 -16.88
CA LEU A 341 -5.40 -20.54 -17.65
C LEU A 341 -4.60 -19.36 -17.11
N GLU A 342 -5.25 -18.22 -16.96
CA GLU A 342 -4.61 -16.98 -16.51
C GLU A 342 -4.18 -17.09 -15.03
N ARG A 343 -4.98 -17.73 -14.20
CA ARG A 343 -4.63 -17.97 -12.79
C ARG A 343 -3.39 -18.85 -12.64
N GLU A 344 -3.30 -19.96 -13.38
CA GLU A 344 -2.11 -20.81 -13.34
C GLU A 344 -0.87 -20.09 -13.88
N ALA A 345 -1.03 -19.26 -14.92
CA ALA A 345 0.06 -18.44 -15.43
C ALA A 345 0.52 -17.41 -14.38
N TYR A 346 -0.40 -16.76 -13.68
CA TYR A 346 -0.10 -15.83 -12.60
C TYR A 346 0.67 -16.51 -11.47
N HIS A 347 0.20 -17.65 -10.97
CA HIS A 347 0.90 -18.42 -9.93
C HIS A 347 2.27 -18.94 -10.37
N ARG A 348 2.44 -19.21 -11.66
CA ARG A 348 3.76 -19.55 -12.21
C ARG A 348 4.71 -18.35 -12.13
N CYS A 349 4.24 -17.15 -12.45
CA CYS A 349 5.01 -15.93 -12.29
C CYS A 349 5.40 -15.72 -10.82
N GLU A 350 4.45 -15.76 -9.88
CA GLU A 350 4.74 -15.65 -8.44
C GLU A 350 5.81 -16.66 -7.96
N LYS A 351 5.73 -17.90 -8.44
CA LYS A 351 6.71 -18.93 -8.07
C LYS A 351 8.12 -18.56 -8.57
N VAL A 352 8.24 -18.07 -9.79
CA VAL A 352 9.53 -17.65 -10.36
C VAL A 352 10.05 -16.41 -9.63
N SER A 353 9.17 -15.43 -9.35
CA SER A 353 9.52 -14.22 -8.60
C SER A 353 10.08 -14.57 -7.21
N ARG A 354 9.39 -15.45 -6.47
CA ARG A 354 9.88 -15.92 -5.16
C ARG A 354 11.22 -16.67 -5.24
N GLN A 355 11.44 -17.48 -6.28
CA GLN A 355 12.64 -18.33 -6.38
C GLN A 355 13.86 -17.57 -6.91
N LYS A 356 13.68 -16.69 -7.89
CA LYS A 356 14.78 -16.05 -8.61
C LYS A 356 14.93 -14.57 -8.31
N ILE A 357 13.81 -13.83 -8.15
CA ILE A 357 13.82 -12.38 -8.04
C ILE A 357 14.10 -11.96 -6.60
N TYR A 358 13.23 -12.34 -5.67
CA TYR A 358 13.32 -11.89 -4.27
C TYR A 358 14.48 -12.51 -3.50
N ASN A 359 15.04 -13.62 -3.98
CA ASN A 359 16.25 -14.23 -3.46
C ASN A 359 17.52 -13.81 -4.22
N SER A 360 17.41 -12.85 -5.14
CA SER A 360 18.58 -12.35 -5.86
C SER A 360 19.50 -11.54 -4.94
N LYS A 361 20.81 -11.62 -5.19
CA LYS A 361 21.80 -10.92 -4.35
C LYS A 361 21.53 -9.42 -4.19
N PRO A 362 21.16 -8.65 -5.23
CA PRO A 362 20.88 -7.23 -5.07
C PRO A 362 19.71 -6.95 -4.09
N VAL A 363 18.67 -7.77 -4.12
CA VAL A 363 17.51 -7.63 -3.22
C VAL A 363 17.91 -7.96 -1.78
N LEU A 364 18.61 -9.09 -1.58
CA LEU A 364 19.08 -9.51 -0.24
C LEU A 364 20.07 -8.48 0.36
N ASP A 365 20.93 -7.87 -0.42
CA ASP A 365 21.88 -6.84 0.05
C ASP A 365 21.13 -5.60 0.56
N VAL A 366 20.03 -5.19 -0.10
CA VAL A 366 19.16 -4.10 0.36
C VAL A 366 18.44 -4.48 1.65
N GLU A 367 17.87 -5.68 1.72
CA GLU A 367 17.18 -6.16 2.91
C GLU A 367 18.07 -6.19 4.14
N LEU A 368 19.28 -6.76 4.01
CA LEU A 368 20.26 -6.83 5.09
C LEU A 368 20.70 -5.43 5.55
N SER A 369 21.01 -4.56 4.60
CA SER A 369 21.44 -3.19 4.90
C SER A 369 20.30 -2.39 5.53
N GLY A 370 19.11 -2.49 4.97
CA GLY A 370 17.91 -1.80 5.44
C GLY A 370 17.53 -2.22 6.85
N TYR A 371 17.56 -3.52 7.14
CA TYR A 371 17.30 -4.03 8.49
C TYR A 371 18.26 -3.43 9.54
N ASN A 372 19.55 -3.44 9.27
CA ASN A 372 20.57 -2.89 10.18
C ASN A 372 20.42 -1.38 10.39
N ILE A 373 20.13 -0.63 9.32
CA ILE A 373 19.86 0.81 9.40
C ILE A 373 18.65 1.07 10.28
N MET A 374 17.55 0.38 10.05
CA MET A 374 16.31 0.53 10.81
C MET A 374 16.47 0.15 12.28
N GLU A 375 17.12 -0.97 12.59
CA GLU A 375 17.41 -1.40 13.98
C GLU A 375 18.23 -0.35 14.73
N THR A 376 19.24 0.22 14.08
CA THR A 376 20.06 1.29 14.66
C THR A 376 19.24 2.54 14.95
N LEU A 377 18.40 2.98 14.00
CA LEU A 377 17.53 4.13 14.16
C LEU A 377 16.51 3.92 15.30
N LEU A 378 15.87 2.75 15.32
CA LEU A 378 14.93 2.38 16.36
C LEU A 378 15.61 2.40 17.75
N THR A 379 16.78 1.77 17.88
CA THR A 379 17.52 1.75 19.14
C THR A 379 17.79 3.16 19.65
N ALA A 380 18.38 4.02 18.84
CA ALA A 380 18.74 5.37 19.25
C ALA A 380 17.53 6.25 19.56
N LEU A 381 16.50 6.21 18.70
CA LEU A 381 15.37 7.12 18.80
C LEU A 381 14.33 6.67 19.83
N VAL A 382 14.11 5.35 20.00
CA VAL A 382 13.25 4.83 21.08
C VAL A 382 13.90 5.05 22.43
N GLU A 383 15.22 4.84 22.58
CA GLU A 383 15.93 5.18 23.82
C GLU A 383 15.78 6.68 24.15
N ALA A 384 15.91 7.54 23.15
CA ALA A 384 15.71 8.98 23.34
C ALA A 384 14.27 9.32 23.77
N ALA A 385 13.26 8.62 23.25
CA ALA A 385 11.87 8.80 23.66
C ALA A 385 11.60 8.28 25.08
N VAL A 386 12.27 7.21 25.51
CA VAL A 386 12.15 6.65 26.87
C VAL A 386 12.84 7.54 27.90
N GLU A 387 14.04 8.03 27.58
CA GLU A 387 14.87 8.84 28.48
C GLU A 387 15.20 10.22 27.91
N PRO A 388 14.19 11.10 27.75
CA PRO A 388 14.34 12.36 27.02
C PRO A 388 15.25 13.38 27.72
N GLN A 389 15.57 13.17 28.99
CA GLN A 389 16.39 14.10 29.80
C GLN A 389 17.89 13.93 29.58
N ARG A 390 18.34 12.79 29.01
CA ARG A 390 19.76 12.56 28.71
C ARG A 390 20.25 13.59 27.67
N TYR A 391 21.52 13.99 27.81
CA TYR A 391 22.10 14.98 26.86
C TYR A 391 21.95 14.56 25.41
N TYR A 392 22.36 13.34 25.06
CA TYR A 392 22.29 12.82 23.70
C TYR A 392 20.85 12.66 23.19
N SER A 393 19.94 12.22 24.06
CA SER A 393 18.50 12.12 23.73
C SER A 393 17.92 13.47 23.32
N ARG A 394 18.27 14.54 24.03
CA ARG A 394 17.82 15.90 23.68
C ARG A 394 18.30 16.34 22.29
N GLN A 395 19.53 15.99 21.91
CA GLN A 395 20.06 16.28 20.57
C GLN A 395 19.28 15.53 19.49
N LEU A 396 18.97 14.24 19.72
CA LEU A 396 18.17 13.43 18.81
C LEU A 396 16.73 13.96 18.66
N ILE A 397 16.08 14.30 19.78
CA ILE A 397 14.70 14.83 19.81
C ILE A 397 14.59 16.15 19.03
N GLN A 398 15.60 17.03 19.07
CA GLN A 398 15.61 18.29 18.32
C GLN A 398 15.57 18.08 16.78
N ARG A 399 15.87 16.89 16.31
CA ARG A 399 15.78 16.56 14.87
C ARG A 399 14.36 16.27 14.40
N PHE A 400 13.44 15.99 15.32
CA PHE A 400 12.06 15.71 14.95
C PHE A 400 11.35 16.96 14.45
N SER A 401 10.55 16.80 13.40
CA SER A 401 9.63 17.85 12.99
C SER A 401 8.56 18.06 14.07
N SER A 402 8.15 19.31 14.28
CA SER A 402 7.11 19.69 15.24
C SER A 402 5.74 19.00 15.02
N GLN A 403 5.55 18.37 13.88
CA GLN A 403 4.33 17.57 13.62
C GLN A 403 4.23 16.32 14.49
N TYR A 404 5.35 15.75 14.98
CA TYR A 404 5.38 14.56 15.80
C TYR A 404 5.40 14.91 17.28
N ASP A 405 4.54 14.30 18.10
CA ASP A 405 4.40 14.62 19.52
C ASP A 405 5.44 13.89 20.38
N ILE A 406 6.70 14.07 20.03
CA ILE A 406 7.85 13.44 20.74
C ILE A 406 8.04 13.97 22.18
N ASN A 407 7.46 15.13 22.51
CA ASN A 407 7.56 15.74 23.82
C ASN A 407 6.35 15.45 24.71
N SER A 408 5.45 14.55 24.32
CA SER A 408 4.28 14.16 25.11
C SER A 408 4.69 13.62 26.48
N ALA A 409 3.86 13.83 27.50
CA ALA A 409 4.02 13.20 28.80
C ALA A 409 3.79 11.67 28.73
N ASN A 410 2.97 11.20 27.78
CA ASN A 410 2.65 9.79 27.58
C ASN A 410 3.75 9.07 26.81
N LEU A 411 4.25 7.96 27.36
CA LEU A 411 5.32 7.16 26.76
C LEU A 411 4.90 6.54 25.41
N GLU A 412 3.68 6.01 25.31
CA GLU A 412 3.17 5.41 24.08
C GLU A 412 3.11 6.44 22.94
N THR A 413 2.65 7.66 23.25
CA THR A 413 2.62 8.77 22.29
C THR A 413 4.02 9.11 21.79
N ARG A 414 5.03 9.13 22.67
CA ARG A 414 6.43 9.38 22.26
C ARG A 414 6.99 8.26 21.40
N ILE A 415 6.72 7.00 21.77
CA ILE A 415 7.16 5.85 20.95
C ILE A 415 6.47 5.88 19.60
N GLN A 416 5.14 6.14 19.56
CA GLN A 416 4.43 6.27 18.30
C GLN A 416 4.97 7.42 17.42
N ALA A 417 5.36 8.53 18.03
CA ALA A 417 6.01 9.63 17.30
C ALA A 417 7.35 9.20 16.68
N VAL A 418 8.11 8.32 17.33
CA VAL A 418 9.32 7.72 16.74
C VAL A 418 8.97 6.84 15.56
N ILE A 419 7.97 5.97 15.72
CA ILE A 419 7.53 5.07 14.63
C ILE A 419 7.03 5.89 13.42
N ASP A 420 6.19 6.90 13.66
CA ASP A 420 5.69 7.80 12.62
C ASP A 420 6.83 8.55 11.91
N TYR A 421 7.85 8.99 12.65
CA TYR A 421 9.00 9.69 12.10
C TYR A 421 9.86 8.77 11.22
N ILE A 422 10.19 7.58 11.73
CA ILE A 422 11.00 6.60 11.00
C ILE A 422 10.25 6.10 9.75
N SER A 423 8.98 5.72 9.89
CA SER A 423 8.16 5.23 8.76
C SER A 423 8.00 6.28 7.67
N GLY A 424 7.98 7.56 8.06
CA GLY A 424 7.91 8.69 7.14
C GLY A 424 9.22 9.00 6.40
N MET A 425 10.34 8.37 6.73
CA MET A 425 11.61 8.58 6.04
C MET A 425 11.61 7.94 4.66
N THR A 426 12.47 8.44 3.77
CA THR A 426 12.91 7.74 2.56
C THR A 426 14.10 6.86 2.90
N ASP A 427 14.43 5.90 2.05
CA ASP A 427 15.60 5.03 2.24
C ASP A 427 16.89 5.85 2.34
N LEU A 428 17.03 6.84 1.44
CA LEU A 428 18.19 7.74 1.43
C LEU A 428 18.27 8.61 2.70
N PHE A 429 17.14 9.10 3.20
CA PHE A 429 17.12 9.89 4.42
C PHE A 429 17.39 9.03 5.67
N ALA A 430 16.86 7.81 5.70
CA ALA A 430 17.17 6.85 6.77
C ALA A 430 18.66 6.52 6.81
N LEU A 431 19.28 6.29 5.64
CA LEU A 431 20.72 6.07 5.53
C LEU A 431 21.53 7.29 5.99
N ASP A 432 21.16 8.50 5.61
CA ASP A 432 21.82 9.74 6.04
C ASP A 432 21.76 9.92 7.56
N VAL A 433 20.59 9.69 8.16
CA VAL A 433 20.44 9.77 9.62
C VAL A 433 21.25 8.68 10.34
N TYR A 434 21.24 7.46 9.81
CA TYR A 434 22.08 6.36 10.32
C TYR A 434 23.55 6.71 10.31
N GLN A 435 24.07 7.22 9.22
CA GLN A 435 25.50 7.60 9.09
C GLN A 435 25.89 8.69 10.10
N LYS A 436 25.01 9.67 10.32
CA LYS A 436 25.23 10.74 11.30
C LYS A 436 25.20 10.20 12.75
N ILE A 437 24.26 9.32 13.08
CA ILE A 437 24.19 8.68 14.42
C ILE A 437 25.42 7.84 14.69
N LYS A 438 25.92 7.11 13.69
CA LYS A 438 27.14 6.29 13.80
C LYS A 438 28.45 7.07 13.68
N GLY A 439 28.41 8.35 13.35
CA GLY A 439 29.61 9.17 13.13
C GLY A 439 30.42 8.81 11.89
N ILE A 440 29.80 8.12 10.92
CA ILE A 440 30.44 7.70 9.66
C ILE A 440 30.51 8.88 8.67
N SER A 441 29.53 9.77 8.73
CA SER A 441 29.46 10.96 7.89
C SER A 441 29.28 12.20 8.75
N LEU A 442 30.09 13.23 8.49
CA LEU A 442 29.89 14.56 9.06
C LEU A 442 29.15 15.46 8.06
N PRO A 443 28.26 16.35 8.52
CA PRO A 443 27.62 17.31 7.62
C PRO A 443 28.70 18.21 7.01
N ILE A 444 28.71 18.25 5.67
CA ILE A 444 29.49 19.23 4.90
C ILE A 444 28.56 20.42 4.69
N VAL A 445 28.97 21.59 5.17
CA VAL A 445 28.22 22.86 5.00
C VAL A 445 28.57 23.47 3.66
#